data_1e59120017260b47116799f345a18087
#
_entry.id   1e59120017260b47116799f345a18087
#
_cell.length_a   1.000
_cell.length_b   1.000
_cell.length_c   1.000
_cell.angle_alpha   90.00
_cell.angle_beta   90.00
_cell.angle_gamma   90.00
#
_symmetry.space_group_name_H-M   'P 1'
#
loop_
_entity.id
_entity.type
_entity.pdbx_description
1 polymer ?
#
loop_
_entity_poly.entity_id
_entity_poly.type
_entity_poly.pdbx_seq_one_letter_code
_entity_poly.pdbx_strand_id
1 'polypeptide(L)'
;MARSLKGIALVVTFGTLLSKVGGLVRQLVIAAAFGVGAAYDAYNYAYVLPGFLLILLGGINGPFHSAMVSVLSRRPRNESAHILAALNTSVSALLLLVTVLLVLAADPLITLVGPGLSPELHAIATVQLQVMAPMALLAGLIGLGFGSLNAADEFWIPAISPLMSS
;
A
#
# COMPACT_ATOMS: atom_id res chain seq x y z
N MET A 1 -30.86 2.58 -6.30
CA MET A 1 -30.92 4.01 -5.91
C MET A 1 -29.61 4.66 -6.31
N ALA A 2 -29.60 5.58 -7.27
CA ALA A 2 -28.41 6.31 -7.65
C ALA A 2 -27.98 7.20 -6.46
N ARG A 3 -26.85 6.87 -5.83
CA ARG A 3 -26.24 7.73 -4.80
C ARG A 3 -25.87 9.06 -5.46
N SER A 4 -26.28 10.20 -4.89
CA SER A 4 -25.94 11.50 -5.45
C SER A 4 -24.43 11.67 -5.43
N LEU A 5 -23.84 12.25 -6.49
CA LEU A 5 -22.40 12.55 -6.57
C LEU A 5 -21.90 13.34 -5.34
N LYS A 6 -22.74 14.23 -4.79
CA LYS A 6 -22.47 14.97 -3.56
C LYS A 6 -22.33 14.04 -2.34
N GLY A 7 -23.17 13.02 -2.22
CA GLY A 7 -23.08 12.05 -1.11
C GLY A 7 -21.82 11.19 -1.18
N ILE A 8 -21.43 10.76 -2.38
CA ILE A 8 -20.18 10.01 -2.59
C ILE A 8 -18.97 10.89 -2.24
N ALA A 9 -18.94 12.12 -2.74
CA ALA A 9 -17.86 13.07 -2.46
C ALA A 9 -17.70 13.35 -0.95
N LEU A 10 -18.80 13.53 -0.23
CA LEU A 10 -18.78 13.76 1.22
C LEU A 10 -18.22 12.55 1.99
N VAL A 11 -18.65 11.34 1.65
CA VAL A 11 -18.16 10.11 2.30
C VAL A 11 -16.66 9.94 2.06
N VAL A 12 -16.19 10.11 0.83
CA VAL A 12 -14.77 10.00 0.48
C VAL A 12 -13.94 11.08 1.18
N THR A 13 -14.42 12.33 1.18
CA THR A 13 -13.70 13.44 1.83
C THR A 13 -13.59 13.22 3.34
N PHE A 14 -14.70 12.87 4.00
CA PHE A 14 -14.71 12.62 5.44
C PHE A 14 -13.84 11.42 5.82
N GLY A 15 -13.94 10.31 5.10
CA GLY A 15 -13.09 9.12 5.29
C GLY A 15 -11.60 9.45 5.12
N THR A 16 -11.25 10.23 4.11
CA THR A 16 -9.88 10.65 3.86
C THR A 16 -9.34 11.56 4.98
N LEU A 17 -10.13 12.53 5.44
CA LEU A 17 -9.75 13.41 6.55
C LEU A 17 -9.51 12.61 7.84
N LEU A 18 -10.43 11.71 8.17
CA LEU A 18 -10.34 10.88 9.36
C LEU A 18 -9.11 9.96 9.31
N SER A 19 -8.82 9.37 8.15
CA SER A 19 -7.62 8.57 7.92
C SER A 19 -6.33 9.39 8.08
N LYS A 20 -6.30 10.63 7.59
CA LYS A 20 -5.11 11.51 7.75
C LYS A 20 -4.87 11.88 9.21
N VAL A 21 -5.94 12.15 9.96
CA VAL A 21 -5.85 12.41 11.41
C VAL A 21 -5.35 11.16 12.15
N GLY A 22 -5.89 9.99 11.84
CA GLY A 22 -5.43 8.72 12.41
C GLY A 22 -3.95 8.45 12.11
N GLY A 23 -3.53 8.66 10.86
CA GLY A 23 -2.13 8.53 10.46
C GLY A 23 -1.20 9.50 11.21
N LEU A 24 -1.64 10.75 11.44
CA LEU A 24 -0.88 11.70 12.24
C LEU A 24 -0.75 11.24 13.71
N VAL A 25 -1.84 10.81 14.32
CA VAL A 25 -1.84 10.28 15.69
C VAL A 25 -0.90 9.08 15.81
N ARG A 26 -1.00 8.11 14.89
CA ARG A 26 -0.07 6.98 14.83
C ARG A 26 1.39 7.44 14.77
N GLN A 27 1.72 8.41 13.91
CA GLN A 27 3.09 8.90 13.78
C GLN A 27 3.60 9.58 15.05
N LEU A 28 2.74 10.33 15.73
CA LEU A 28 3.05 10.94 17.03
C LEU A 28 3.29 9.89 18.11
N VAL A 29 2.47 8.84 18.15
CA VAL A 29 2.63 7.73 19.11
C VAL A 29 3.94 6.97 18.84
N ILE A 30 4.26 6.67 17.59
CA ILE A 30 5.52 6.03 17.22
C ILE A 30 6.72 6.91 17.63
N ALA A 31 6.66 8.21 17.30
CA ALA A 31 7.72 9.15 17.66
C ALA A 31 7.88 9.29 19.20
N ALA A 32 6.78 9.29 19.94
CA ALA A 32 6.80 9.34 21.40
C ALA A 32 7.34 8.05 22.03
N ALA A 33 7.03 6.88 21.47
CA ALA A 33 7.43 5.58 21.99
C ALA A 33 8.88 5.21 21.68
N PHE A 34 9.34 5.50 20.45
CA PHE A 34 10.67 5.10 19.95
C PHE A 34 11.67 6.25 19.92
N GLY A 35 11.20 7.50 20.05
CA GLY A 35 12.05 8.68 20.00
C GLY A 35 12.76 8.87 18.66
N VAL A 36 13.80 9.70 18.66
CA VAL A 36 14.71 9.92 17.53
C VAL A 36 15.93 9.02 17.78
N GLY A 37 15.77 7.72 17.54
CA GLY A 37 16.82 6.73 17.80
C GLY A 37 17.22 5.91 16.59
N ALA A 38 18.35 5.20 16.70
CA ALA A 38 18.88 4.35 15.63
C ALA A 38 17.86 3.37 15.02
N ALA A 39 16.97 2.82 15.84
CA ALA A 39 15.92 1.90 15.37
C ALA A 39 14.88 2.60 14.47
N TYR A 40 14.54 3.86 14.77
CA TYR A 40 13.60 4.64 13.96
C TYR A 40 14.25 5.13 12.65
N ASP A 41 15.51 5.49 12.71
CA ASP A 41 16.28 5.86 11.51
C ASP A 41 16.39 4.65 10.56
N ALA A 42 16.76 3.49 11.09
CA ALA A 42 16.81 2.24 10.34
C ALA A 42 15.44 1.91 9.69
N TYR A 43 14.32 2.11 10.43
CA TYR A 43 12.96 1.95 9.92
C TYR A 43 12.69 2.84 8.71
N ASN A 44 13.11 4.11 8.74
CA ASN A 44 12.88 5.03 7.64
C ASN A 44 13.60 4.57 6.37
N TYR A 45 14.84 4.09 6.47
CA TYR A 45 15.56 3.52 5.33
C TYR A 45 14.90 2.23 4.82
N ALA A 46 14.55 1.32 5.71
CA ALA A 46 13.89 0.07 5.37
C ALA A 46 12.52 0.30 4.68
N TYR A 47 11.77 1.32 5.10
CA TYR A 47 10.43 1.63 4.59
C TYR A 47 10.43 2.25 3.19
N VAL A 48 11.55 2.79 2.70
CA VAL A 48 11.59 3.49 1.40
C VAL A 48 11.03 2.63 0.26
N LEU A 49 11.48 1.39 0.12
CA LEU A 49 11.05 0.52 -0.96
C LEU A 49 9.62 -0.03 -0.76
N PRO A 50 9.28 -0.66 0.38
CA PRO A 50 7.90 -1.10 0.64
C PRO A 50 6.91 0.06 0.62
N GLY A 51 7.26 1.22 1.15
CA GLY A 51 6.43 2.41 1.15
C GLY A 51 6.16 2.96 -0.24
N PHE A 52 7.15 2.97 -1.12
CA PHE A 52 6.97 3.32 -2.53
C PHE A 52 6.01 2.36 -3.23
N LEU A 53 6.19 1.05 -3.04
CA LEU A 53 5.30 0.03 -3.60
C LEU A 53 3.88 0.15 -3.04
N LEU A 54 3.73 0.47 -1.76
CA LEU A 54 2.42 0.72 -1.14
C LEU A 54 1.69 1.90 -1.81
N ILE A 55 2.38 2.98 -2.10
CA ILE A 55 1.80 4.16 -2.79
C ILE A 55 1.44 3.79 -4.24
N LEU A 56 2.33 3.10 -4.93
CA LEU A 56 2.15 2.75 -6.34
C LEU A 56 1.01 1.75 -6.55
N LEU A 57 0.92 0.72 -5.71
CA LEU A 57 0.04 -0.43 -5.87
C LEU A 57 -1.21 -0.35 -5.01
N GLY A 58 -1.07 0.01 -3.74
CA GLY A 58 -2.13 -0.06 -2.74
C GLY A 58 -2.89 1.24 -2.49
N GLY A 59 -2.40 2.37 -3.04
CA GLY A 59 -3.04 3.67 -2.83
C GLY A 59 -4.40 3.79 -3.51
N ILE A 60 -5.41 4.29 -2.80
CA ILE A 60 -6.67 4.75 -3.41
C ILE A 60 -6.31 5.94 -4.31
N ASN A 61 -6.73 5.89 -5.58
CA ASN A 61 -6.33 6.82 -6.64
C ASN A 61 -4.85 6.70 -7.09
N GLY A 62 -4.13 5.66 -6.67
CA GLY A 62 -2.83 5.33 -7.22
C GLY A 62 -2.91 4.87 -8.68
N PRO A 63 -1.77 4.83 -9.40
CA PRO A 63 -1.72 4.45 -10.81
C PRO A 63 -2.34 3.07 -11.08
N PHE A 64 -2.05 2.11 -10.24
CA PHE A 64 -2.56 0.74 -10.36
C PHE A 64 -4.07 0.66 -10.16
N HIS A 65 -4.59 1.30 -9.09
CA HIS A 65 -6.03 1.42 -8.84
C HIS A 65 -6.77 2.09 -10.01
N SER A 66 -6.24 3.21 -10.53
CA SER A 66 -6.85 3.95 -11.64
C SER A 66 -6.89 3.12 -12.93
N ALA A 67 -5.84 2.35 -13.21
CA ALA A 67 -5.81 1.41 -14.33
C ALA A 67 -6.87 0.32 -14.18
N MET A 68 -7.01 -0.27 -12.99
CA MET A 68 -8.00 -1.31 -12.70
C MET A 68 -9.43 -0.80 -12.90
N VAL A 69 -9.77 0.37 -12.34
CA VAL A 69 -11.08 1.01 -12.54
C VAL A 69 -11.35 1.24 -14.03
N SER A 70 -10.38 1.78 -14.77
CA SER A 70 -10.53 2.05 -16.20
C SER A 70 -10.78 0.80 -17.05
N VAL A 71 -10.13 -0.32 -16.73
CA VAL A 71 -10.27 -1.59 -17.45
C VAL A 71 -11.60 -2.27 -17.13
N LEU A 72 -11.96 -2.33 -15.84
CA LEU A 72 -13.12 -3.09 -15.38
C LEU A 72 -14.45 -2.37 -15.62
N SER A 73 -14.51 -1.04 -15.48
CA SER A 73 -15.74 -0.25 -15.63
C SER A 73 -16.29 -0.24 -17.05
N ARG A 74 -15.47 -0.57 -18.05
CA ARG A 74 -15.87 -0.58 -19.48
C ARG A 74 -16.39 -1.93 -19.96
N ARG A 75 -16.45 -2.94 -19.08
CA ARG A 75 -16.76 -4.33 -19.47
C ARG A 75 -17.99 -4.86 -18.73
N PRO A 76 -18.73 -5.81 -19.34
CA PRO A 76 -19.81 -6.53 -18.67
C PRO A 76 -19.30 -7.25 -17.42
N ARG A 77 -20.16 -7.41 -16.40
CA ARG A 77 -19.78 -8.01 -15.10
C ARG A 77 -19.19 -9.42 -15.21
N ASN A 78 -19.70 -10.24 -16.12
CA ASN A 78 -19.20 -11.59 -16.36
C ASN A 78 -17.75 -11.59 -16.90
N GLU A 79 -17.44 -10.73 -17.86
CA GLU A 79 -16.08 -10.57 -18.39
C GLU A 79 -15.15 -9.97 -17.33
N SER A 80 -15.61 -8.98 -16.59
CA SER A 80 -14.86 -8.35 -15.51
C SER A 80 -14.42 -9.36 -14.44
N ALA A 81 -15.27 -10.35 -14.10
CA ALA A 81 -14.94 -11.38 -13.13
C ALA A 81 -13.79 -12.29 -13.61
N HIS A 82 -13.80 -12.71 -14.88
CA HIS A 82 -12.72 -13.53 -15.45
C HIS A 82 -11.39 -12.74 -15.53
N ILE A 83 -11.45 -11.49 -15.95
CA ILE A 83 -10.26 -10.63 -16.02
C ILE A 83 -9.70 -10.41 -14.61
N LEU A 84 -10.55 -10.13 -13.63
CA LEU A 84 -10.14 -9.92 -12.25
C LEU A 84 -9.47 -11.19 -11.67
N ALA A 85 -10.01 -12.38 -11.93
CA ALA A 85 -9.41 -13.64 -11.49
C ALA A 85 -8.02 -13.85 -12.11
N ALA A 86 -7.89 -13.62 -13.41
CA ALA A 86 -6.60 -13.73 -14.11
C ALA A 86 -5.58 -12.70 -13.60
N LEU A 87 -6.01 -11.45 -13.42
CA LEU A 87 -5.16 -10.38 -12.87
C LEU A 87 -4.75 -10.67 -11.42
N ASN A 88 -5.69 -11.14 -10.59
CA ASN A 88 -5.37 -11.49 -9.20
C ASN A 88 -4.28 -12.56 -9.14
N THR A 89 -4.37 -13.61 -9.96
CA THR A 89 -3.35 -14.65 -10.00
C THR A 89 -2.00 -14.13 -10.52
N SER A 90 -2.01 -13.42 -11.65
CA SER A 90 -0.78 -12.93 -12.28
C SER A 90 -0.08 -11.87 -11.45
N VAL A 91 -0.86 -10.91 -10.91
CA VAL A 91 -0.32 -9.83 -10.06
C VAL A 91 0.17 -10.40 -8.73
N SER A 92 -0.56 -11.34 -8.12
CA SER A 92 -0.12 -12.00 -6.88
C SER A 92 1.18 -12.76 -7.09
N ALA A 93 1.32 -13.51 -8.18
CA ALA A 93 2.54 -14.24 -8.51
C ALA A 93 3.72 -13.28 -8.73
N LEU A 94 3.52 -12.19 -9.49
CA LEU A 94 4.54 -11.18 -9.72
C LEU A 94 4.97 -10.50 -8.40
N LEU A 95 4.01 -10.11 -7.57
CA LEU A 95 4.30 -9.43 -6.30
C LEU A 95 4.90 -10.36 -5.26
N LEU A 96 4.56 -11.64 -5.29
CA LEU A 96 5.24 -12.64 -4.48
C LEU A 96 6.72 -12.76 -4.91
N LEU A 97 6.98 -12.78 -6.21
CA LEU A 97 8.36 -12.74 -6.72
C LEU A 97 9.09 -11.48 -6.27
N VAL A 98 8.46 -10.30 -6.37
CA VAL A 98 9.03 -9.03 -5.88
C VAL A 98 9.30 -9.11 -4.38
N THR A 99 8.38 -9.65 -3.59
CA THR A 99 8.57 -9.84 -2.15
C THR A 99 9.78 -10.73 -1.85
N VAL A 100 9.91 -11.86 -2.55
CA VAL A 100 11.07 -12.76 -2.40
C VAL A 100 12.36 -12.05 -2.78
N LEU A 101 12.37 -11.30 -3.87
CA LEU A 101 13.54 -10.52 -4.30
C LEU A 101 13.92 -9.44 -3.27
N LEU A 102 12.94 -8.75 -2.68
CA LEU A 102 13.18 -7.77 -1.61
C LEU A 102 13.82 -8.43 -0.38
N VAL A 103 13.36 -9.63 -0.01
CA VAL A 103 13.94 -10.38 1.12
C VAL A 103 15.37 -10.83 0.82
N LEU A 104 15.61 -11.42 -0.35
CA LEU A 104 16.93 -11.95 -0.73
C LEU A 104 17.95 -10.85 -1.02
N ALA A 105 17.53 -9.74 -1.58
CA ALA A 105 18.35 -8.59 -1.93
C ALA A 105 18.34 -7.48 -0.87
N ALA A 106 17.81 -7.73 0.35
CA ALA A 106 17.62 -6.69 1.36
C ALA A 106 18.93 -5.97 1.70
N ASP A 107 20.03 -6.70 1.87
CA ASP A 107 21.34 -6.14 2.20
C ASP A 107 21.89 -5.18 1.13
N PRO A 108 22.02 -5.55 -0.15
CA PRO A 108 22.47 -4.63 -1.19
C PRO A 108 21.47 -3.48 -1.42
N LEU A 109 20.17 -3.70 -1.21
CA LEU A 109 19.17 -2.64 -1.35
C LEU A 109 19.32 -1.59 -0.24
N ILE A 110 19.57 -1.99 1.00
CA ILE A 110 19.85 -1.04 2.09
C ILE A 110 21.15 -0.30 1.85
N THR A 111 22.18 -0.95 1.32
CA THR A 111 23.42 -0.27 0.92
C THR A 111 23.18 0.82 -0.13
N LEU A 112 22.28 0.57 -1.08
CA LEU A 112 21.92 1.52 -2.13
C LEU A 112 21.09 2.71 -1.60
N VAL A 113 20.13 2.45 -0.71
CA VAL A 113 19.20 3.46 -0.18
C VAL A 113 19.86 4.31 0.90
N GLY A 114 20.75 3.72 1.68
CA GLY A 114 21.44 4.35 2.81
C GLY A 114 22.97 4.23 2.72
N PRO A 115 23.61 4.83 1.70
CA PRO A 115 25.06 4.79 1.62
C PRO A 115 25.70 5.52 2.82
N GLY A 116 26.55 4.84 3.56
CA GLY A 116 27.22 5.41 4.73
C GLY A 116 26.52 5.17 6.07
N LEU A 117 25.53 4.29 6.12
CA LEU A 117 24.99 3.79 7.39
C LEU A 117 26.06 3.07 8.20
N SER A 118 26.04 3.25 9.54
CA SER A 118 26.88 2.43 10.41
C SER A 118 26.52 0.95 10.26
N PRO A 119 27.49 0.02 10.47
CA PRO A 119 27.23 -1.42 10.36
C PRO A 119 26.03 -1.89 11.21
N GLU A 120 25.85 -1.31 12.37
CA GLU A 120 24.73 -1.62 13.27
C GLU A 120 23.38 -1.18 12.68
N LEU A 121 23.28 0.08 12.23
CA LEU A 121 22.06 0.61 11.57
C LEU A 121 21.74 -0.16 10.29
N HIS A 122 22.76 -0.50 9.51
CA HIS A 122 22.59 -1.28 8.28
C HIS A 122 21.98 -2.66 8.58
N ALA A 123 22.52 -3.38 9.58
CA ALA A 123 21.98 -4.68 9.97
C ALA A 123 20.51 -4.60 10.43
N ILE A 124 20.18 -3.60 11.27
CA ILE A 124 18.80 -3.38 11.73
C ILE A 124 17.88 -3.07 10.54
N ALA A 125 18.28 -2.16 9.64
CA ALA A 125 17.48 -1.78 8.47
C ALA A 125 17.27 -2.97 7.52
N THR A 126 18.27 -3.83 7.33
CA THR A 126 18.17 -5.03 6.50
C THR A 126 17.11 -5.98 7.03
N VAL A 127 17.14 -6.29 8.34
CA VAL A 127 16.11 -7.15 8.97
C VAL A 127 14.72 -6.51 8.87
N GLN A 128 14.61 -5.21 9.11
CA GLN A 128 13.34 -4.50 9.00
C GLN A 128 12.79 -4.53 7.58
N LEU A 129 13.63 -4.35 6.54
CA LEU A 129 13.21 -4.47 5.14
C LEU A 129 12.69 -5.88 4.85
N GLN A 130 13.37 -6.93 5.32
CA GLN A 130 12.93 -8.32 5.15
C GLN A 130 11.55 -8.57 5.78
N VAL A 131 11.32 -8.04 7.00
CA VAL A 131 10.03 -8.14 7.69
C VAL A 131 8.93 -7.35 6.97
N MET A 132 9.27 -6.20 6.37
CA MET A 132 8.31 -5.35 5.65
C MET A 132 8.07 -5.80 4.20
N ALA A 133 8.94 -6.61 3.61
CA ALA A 133 8.83 -7.02 2.21
C ALA A 133 7.44 -7.56 1.81
N PRO A 134 6.71 -8.35 2.63
CA PRO A 134 5.36 -8.79 2.32
C PRO A 134 4.33 -7.66 2.12
N MET A 135 4.62 -6.43 2.57
CA MET A 135 3.76 -5.28 2.30
C MET A 135 3.56 -5.03 0.81
N ALA A 136 4.54 -5.37 -0.04
CA ALA A 136 4.43 -5.25 -1.49
C ALA A 136 3.29 -6.11 -2.06
N LEU A 137 3.20 -7.36 -1.63
CA LEU A 137 2.12 -8.28 -2.01
C LEU A 137 0.77 -7.78 -1.49
N LEU A 138 0.69 -7.43 -0.21
CA LEU A 138 -0.54 -6.94 0.41
C LEU A 138 -1.03 -5.65 -0.25
N ALA A 139 -0.12 -4.72 -0.58
CA ALA A 139 -0.44 -3.48 -1.28
C ALA A 139 -1.11 -3.75 -2.64
N GLY A 140 -0.56 -4.67 -3.43
CA GLY A 140 -1.16 -5.03 -4.72
C GLY A 140 -2.52 -5.69 -4.59
N LEU A 141 -2.71 -6.59 -3.63
CA LEU A 141 -4.01 -7.21 -3.35
C LEU A 141 -5.05 -6.17 -2.90
N ILE A 142 -4.66 -5.22 -2.06
CA ILE A 142 -5.52 -4.10 -1.65
C ILE A 142 -5.89 -3.24 -2.86
N GLY A 143 -4.92 -2.90 -3.71
CA GLY A 143 -5.14 -2.12 -4.92
C GLY A 143 -6.09 -2.80 -5.91
N LEU A 144 -5.94 -4.12 -6.12
CA LEU A 144 -6.87 -4.94 -6.91
C LEU A 144 -8.28 -4.92 -6.32
N GLY A 145 -8.40 -5.16 -5.00
CA GLY A 145 -9.67 -5.17 -4.30
C GLY A 145 -10.38 -3.83 -4.40
N PHE A 146 -9.69 -2.73 -4.13
CA PHE A 146 -10.26 -1.38 -4.22
C PHE A 146 -10.63 -1.00 -5.65
N GLY A 147 -9.79 -1.34 -6.63
CA GLY A 147 -10.08 -1.10 -8.04
C GLY A 147 -11.34 -1.85 -8.50
N SER A 148 -11.50 -3.10 -8.09
CA SER A 148 -12.68 -3.90 -8.43
C SER A 148 -13.97 -3.39 -7.76
N LEU A 149 -13.89 -3.00 -6.49
CA LEU A 149 -15.02 -2.43 -5.76
C LEU A 149 -15.49 -1.10 -6.39
N ASN A 150 -14.54 -0.21 -6.70
CA ASN A 150 -14.86 1.07 -7.32
C ASN A 150 -15.41 0.90 -8.74
N ALA A 151 -14.92 -0.09 -9.50
CA ALA A 151 -15.48 -0.42 -10.82
C ALA A 151 -16.91 -0.97 -10.74
N ALA A 152 -17.30 -1.51 -9.59
CA ALA A 152 -18.66 -1.97 -9.28
C ALA A 152 -19.53 -0.91 -8.58
N ASP A 153 -19.10 0.36 -8.57
CA ASP A 153 -19.77 1.49 -7.87
C ASP A 153 -19.84 1.35 -6.34
N GLU A 154 -18.95 0.52 -5.75
CA GLU A 154 -18.85 0.34 -4.30
C GLU A 154 -17.67 1.14 -3.75
N PHE A 155 -17.95 2.37 -3.29
CA PHE A 155 -16.92 3.31 -2.81
C PHE A 155 -16.73 3.31 -1.29
N TRP A 156 -17.69 2.74 -0.55
CA TRP A 156 -17.71 2.78 0.91
C TRP A 156 -16.54 2.02 1.55
N ILE A 157 -16.32 0.78 1.14
CA ILE A 157 -15.25 -0.07 1.71
C ILE A 157 -13.86 0.52 1.46
N PRO A 158 -13.51 0.92 0.19
CA PRO A 158 -12.25 1.60 -0.06
C PRO A 158 -12.06 2.90 0.75
N ALA A 159 -13.12 3.68 0.96
CA ALA A 159 -13.04 4.96 1.67
C ALA A 159 -12.77 4.81 3.17
N ILE A 160 -13.24 3.74 3.81
CA ILE A 160 -13.05 3.49 5.26
C ILE A 160 -11.80 2.65 5.55
N SER A 161 -11.35 1.85 4.60
CA SER A 161 -10.22 0.95 4.80
C SER A 161 -8.96 1.63 5.35
N PRO A 162 -8.56 2.85 4.93
CA PRO A 162 -7.40 3.52 5.51
C PRO A 162 -7.52 3.82 7.01
N LEU A 163 -8.75 3.94 7.53
CA LEU A 163 -9.02 4.08 8.96
C LEU A 163 -8.61 2.84 9.77
N MET A 164 -8.76 1.66 9.17
CA MET A 164 -8.41 0.39 9.83
C MET A 164 -6.90 0.16 9.90
N SER A 165 -6.12 0.89 9.10
CA SER A 165 -4.66 0.81 9.05
C SER A 165 -3.94 1.93 9.83
N SER A 166 -4.70 2.88 10.37
CA SER A 166 -4.21 4.00 11.18
C SER A 166 -4.22 3.66 12.64
#